data_6c2d605bbc5b2cb846b1e85f240115b4
#
_entry.id   6c2d605bbc5b2cb846b1e85f240115b4
#
_cell.length_a   1.000
_cell.length_b   1.000
_cell.length_c   1.000
_cell.angle_alpha   90.00
_cell.angle_beta   90.00
_cell.angle_gamma   90.00
#
_symmetry.space_group_name_H-M   'P 1'
#
loop_
_entity.id
_entity.type
_entity.pdbx_description
1 polymer ?
#
loop_
_entity_poly.entity_id
_entity_poly.type
_entity_poly.pdbx_seq_one_letter_code
_entity_poly.pdbx_strand_id
1 'polypeptide(L)'
;MKLKEITPVWYFLIIVLLTYATLYFVNPSAFIKSSKFFLNILVKILPMLVLVFILMVLMNFLVTPKVITKHFKERKFRAWFFAIISGIISTGPIYMWYPLLKNAKEKGVSQGLIACFLYNRAIKLPFLPMIILYFGIKYVLILLVVMVIMSVVQGITINKIMGVKK
;
A
#
# COMPACT_ATOMS: atom_id res chain seq x y z
N MET A 1 -22.02 23.06 -26.93
CA MET A 1 -21.94 21.72 -26.33
C MET A 1 -20.46 21.30 -26.32
N LYS A 2 -19.76 21.48 -25.19
CA LYS A 2 -18.33 21.12 -25.09
C LYS A 2 -18.23 19.59 -25.11
N LEU A 3 -17.65 19.04 -26.16
CA LEU A 3 -17.21 17.63 -26.17
C LEU A 3 -16.28 17.45 -24.98
N LYS A 4 -16.76 16.79 -23.95
CA LYS A 4 -15.99 16.38 -22.79
C LYS A 4 -14.80 15.58 -23.34
N GLU A 5 -13.59 16.00 -23.08
CA GLU A 5 -12.37 15.27 -23.45
C GLU A 5 -12.54 13.83 -22.95
N ILE A 6 -12.68 12.91 -23.89
CA ILE A 6 -12.79 11.49 -23.59
C ILE A 6 -11.44 11.08 -23.01
N THR A 7 -11.41 10.82 -21.71
CA THR A 7 -10.17 10.37 -21.02
C THR A 7 -9.64 9.09 -21.65
N PRO A 8 -8.30 8.86 -21.68
CA PRO A 8 -7.67 7.66 -22.28
C PRO A 8 -8.30 6.33 -21.83
N VAL A 9 -8.89 6.33 -20.63
CA VAL A 9 -9.59 5.17 -20.05
C VAL A 9 -10.81 4.75 -20.88
N TRP A 10 -11.55 5.70 -21.44
CA TRP A 10 -12.72 5.43 -22.27
C TRP A 10 -12.33 4.83 -23.64
N TYR A 11 -11.24 5.29 -24.22
CA TYR A 11 -10.70 4.68 -25.45
C TYR A 11 -10.31 3.22 -25.22
N PHE A 12 -9.64 2.93 -24.12
CA PHE A 12 -9.29 1.57 -23.74
C PHE A 12 -10.55 0.68 -23.59
N LEU A 13 -11.56 1.18 -22.87
CA LEU A 13 -12.83 0.45 -22.69
C LEU A 13 -13.51 0.14 -24.03
N ILE A 14 -13.57 1.14 -24.92
CA ILE A 14 -14.19 0.97 -26.26
C ILE A 14 -13.41 -0.08 -27.07
N ILE A 15 -12.09 -0.04 -27.08
CA ILE A 15 -11.25 -1.02 -27.77
C ILE A 15 -11.51 -2.43 -27.25
N VAL A 16 -11.56 -2.61 -25.93
CA VAL A 16 -11.84 -3.92 -25.32
C VAL A 16 -13.24 -4.43 -25.71
N LEU A 17 -14.25 -3.57 -25.64
CA LEU A 17 -15.63 -3.94 -26.02
C LEU A 17 -15.73 -4.31 -27.51
N LEU A 18 -15.09 -3.55 -28.39
CA LEU A 18 -15.05 -3.87 -29.82
C LEU A 18 -14.33 -5.19 -30.09
N THR A 19 -13.21 -5.45 -29.40
CA THR A 19 -12.48 -6.73 -29.51
C THR A 19 -13.35 -7.90 -29.07
N TYR A 20 -14.09 -7.77 -27.97
CA TYR A 20 -15.02 -8.82 -27.53
C TYR A 20 -16.21 -9.00 -28.50
N ALA A 21 -16.71 -7.91 -29.05
CA ALA A 21 -17.78 -7.97 -30.06
C ALA A 21 -17.30 -8.68 -31.33
N THR A 22 -16.12 -8.34 -31.83
CA THR A 22 -15.55 -9.06 -33.02
C THR A 22 -15.27 -10.52 -32.71
N LEU A 23 -14.78 -10.85 -31.53
CA LEU A 23 -14.53 -12.23 -31.10
C LEU A 23 -15.82 -13.06 -31.05
N TYR A 24 -16.92 -12.45 -30.65
CA TYR A 24 -18.24 -13.09 -30.61
C TYR A 24 -18.69 -13.57 -32.01
N PHE A 25 -18.48 -12.75 -33.06
CA PHE A 25 -18.88 -13.08 -34.42
C PHE A 25 -17.87 -13.98 -35.14
N VAL A 26 -16.56 -13.79 -34.91
CA VAL A 26 -15.50 -14.53 -35.63
C VAL A 26 -15.19 -15.86 -34.99
N ASN A 27 -15.18 -15.95 -33.67
CA ASN A 27 -14.86 -17.20 -32.97
C ASN A 27 -15.62 -17.31 -31.64
N PRO A 28 -16.87 -17.80 -31.66
CA PRO A 28 -17.71 -17.95 -30.48
C PRO A 28 -17.10 -18.81 -29.37
N SER A 29 -16.30 -19.82 -29.74
CA SER A 29 -15.65 -20.70 -28.76
C SER A 29 -14.57 -19.98 -27.97
N ALA A 30 -13.79 -19.11 -28.60
CA ALA A 30 -12.80 -18.29 -27.95
C ALA A 30 -13.46 -17.23 -27.05
N PHE A 31 -14.55 -16.62 -27.51
CA PHE A 31 -15.35 -15.69 -26.70
C PHE A 31 -15.85 -16.34 -25.40
N ILE A 32 -16.46 -17.54 -25.49
CA ILE A 32 -16.96 -18.24 -24.29
C ILE A 32 -15.83 -18.62 -23.33
N LYS A 33 -14.69 -19.09 -23.84
CA LYS A 33 -13.52 -19.42 -23.01
C LYS A 33 -12.98 -18.20 -22.30
N SER A 34 -12.80 -17.08 -23.01
CA SER A 34 -12.30 -15.82 -22.44
C SER A 34 -13.26 -15.24 -21.39
N SER A 35 -14.56 -15.26 -21.68
CA SER A 35 -15.59 -14.77 -20.75
C SER A 35 -15.65 -15.63 -19.48
N LYS A 36 -15.60 -16.95 -19.59
CA LYS A 36 -15.53 -17.87 -18.44
C LYS A 36 -14.25 -17.64 -17.62
N PHE A 37 -13.11 -17.46 -18.28
CA PHE A 37 -11.85 -17.18 -17.61
C PHE A 37 -11.92 -15.86 -16.83
N PHE A 38 -12.44 -14.80 -17.46
CA PHE A 38 -12.65 -13.51 -16.81
C PHE A 38 -13.58 -13.60 -15.60
N LEU A 39 -14.73 -14.26 -15.75
CA LEU A 39 -15.68 -14.44 -14.64
C LEU A 39 -15.08 -15.24 -13.50
N ASN A 40 -14.34 -16.32 -13.79
CA ASN A 40 -13.67 -17.11 -12.76
C ASN A 40 -12.64 -16.30 -11.97
N ILE A 41 -11.87 -15.43 -12.65
CA ILE A 41 -10.94 -14.53 -11.99
C ILE A 41 -11.70 -13.51 -11.15
N LEU A 42 -12.74 -12.89 -11.71
CA LEU A 42 -13.55 -11.89 -11.04
C LEU A 42 -14.15 -12.43 -9.74
N VAL A 43 -14.77 -13.62 -9.79
CA VAL A 43 -15.36 -14.28 -8.61
C VAL A 43 -14.32 -14.59 -7.54
N LYS A 44 -13.10 -14.97 -7.94
CA LYS A 44 -12.00 -15.21 -6.98
C LYS A 44 -11.45 -13.93 -6.36
N ILE A 45 -11.34 -12.86 -7.14
CA ILE A 45 -10.74 -11.60 -6.67
C ILE A 45 -11.75 -10.75 -5.89
N LEU A 46 -13.02 -10.76 -6.27
CA LEU A 46 -14.04 -9.89 -5.66
C LEU A 46 -14.13 -10.01 -4.14
N PRO A 47 -14.23 -11.21 -3.53
CA PRO A 47 -14.27 -11.33 -2.07
C PRO A 47 -12.99 -10.80 -1.40
N MET A 48 -11.82 -10.97 -2.05
CA MET A 48 -10.57 -10.42 -1.56
C MET A 48 -10.55 -8.89 -1.60
N LEU A 49 -11.09 -8.29 -2.66
CA LEU A 49 -11.22 -6.83 -2.77
C LEU A 49 -12.16 -6.27 -1.68
N VAL A 50 -13.29 -6.95 -1.44
CA VAL A 50 -14.22 -6.57 -0.37
C VAL A 50 -13.53 -6.66 1.00
N LEU A 51 -12.80 -7.74 1.27
CA LEU A 51 -12.03 -7.89 2.51
C LEU A 51 -11.00 -6.77 2.67
N VAL A 52 -10.23 -6.49 1.62
CA VAL A 52 -9.24 -5.39 1.60
C VAL A 52 -9.92 -4.06 1.89
N PHE A 53 -11.06 -3.79 1.26
CA PHE A 53 -11.81 -2.55 1.47
C PHE A 53 -12.28 -2.40 2.93
N ILE A 54 -12.85 -3.46 3.51
CA ILE A 54 -13.25 -3.48 4.92
C ILE A 54 -12.06 -3.22 5.84
N LEU A 55 -10.93 -3.91 5.60
CA LEU A 55 -9.71 -3.71 6.38
C LEU A 55 -9.17 -2.27 6.25
N MET A 56 -9.20 -1.68 5.05
CA MET A 56 -8.79 -0.28 4.85
C MET A 56 -9.68 0.69 5.64
N VAL A 57 -10.99 0.49 5.65
CA VAL A 57 -11.92 1.33 6.41
C VAL A 57 -11.64 1.19 7.91
N LEU A 58 -11.50 -0.03 8.42
CA LEU A 58 -11.17 -0.30 9.82
C LEU A 58 -9.85 0.37 10.24
N MET A 59 -8.81 0.24 9.42
CA MET A 59 -7.50 0.84 9.70
C MET A 59 -7.54 2.37 9.71
N ASN A 60 -8.30 3.00 8.80
CA ASN A 60 -8.49 4.44 8.79
C ASN A 60 -9.21 4.94 10.06
N PHE A 61 -10.09 4.12 10.62
CA PHE A 61 -10.82 4.46 11.86
C PHE A 61 -9.93 4.33 13.11
N LEU A 62 -9.09 3.28 13.16
CA LEU A 62 -8.25 2.96 14.32
C LEU A 62 -6.98 3.81 14.40
N VAL A 63 -6.45 4.29 13.28
CA VAL A 63 -5.13 4.93 13.22
C VAL A 63 -5.25 6.44 12.98
N THR A 64 -5.29 7.18 14.07
CA THR A 64 -5.27 8.64 14.00
C THR A 64 -3.83 9.15 13.95
N PRO A 65 -3.49 10.06 13.01
CA PRO A 65 -2.14 10.62 12.88
C PRO A 65 -1.56 11.23 14.16
N LYS A 66 -2.41 11.77 15.02
CA LYS A 66 -2.01 12.41 16.30
C LYS A 66 -1.42 11.42 17.32
N VAL A 67 -1.87 10.16 17.31
CA VAL A 67 -1.39 9.11 18.22
C VAL A 67 0.03 8.69 17.86
N ILE A 68 0.34 8.64 16.57
CA ILE A 68 1.65 8.21 16.07
C ILE A 68 2.77 9.16 16.47
N THR A 69 2.55 10.47 16.34
CA THR A 69 3.60 11.47 16.64
C THR A 69 3.91 11.62 18.14
N LYS A 70 2.97 11.27 19.02
CA LYS A 70 3.17 11.35 20.47
C LYS A 70 4.24 10.37 20.96
N HIS A 71 4.31 9.17 20.39
CA HIS A 71 5.20 8.10 20.83
C HIS A 71 6.61 8.13 20.19
N PHE A 72 6.83 8.96 19.17
CA PHE A 72 8.17 9.14 18.59
C PHE A 72 9.17 9.85 19.52
N LYS A 73 8.71 10.45 20.63
CA LYS A 73 9.56 11.14 21.61
C LYS A 73 10.13 10.24 22.70
N GLU A 74 9.78 8.97 22.73
CA GLU A 74 10.20 8.04 23.78
C GLU A 74 11.66 7.57 23.60
N ARG A 75 12.16 6.80 24.60
CA ARG A 75 13.53 6.26 24.61
C ARG A 75 13.89 5.56 23.30
N LYS A 76 15.15 5.69 22.86
CA LYS A 76 15.68 5.30 21.53
C LYS A 76 15.10 3.99 20.93
N PHE A 77 15.09 2.90 21.71
CA PHE A 77 14.63 1.58 21.21
C PHE A 77 13.11 1.53 20.99
N ARG A 78 12.34 2.09 21.92
CA ARG A 78 10.88 2.13 21.80
C ARG A 78 10.42 2.97 20.61
N ALA A 79 11.12 4.09 20.35
CA ALA A 79 10.80 4.94 19.20
C ALA A 79 10.95 4.20 17.86
N TRP A 80 11.97 3.36 17.71
CA TRP A 80 12.13 2.52 16.52
C TRP A 80 11.02 1.49 16.37
N PHE A 81 10.67 0.81 17.45
CA PHE A 81 9.57 -0.15 17.47
C PHE A 81 8.24 0.52 17.10
N PHE A 82 7.95 1.68 17.68
CA PHE A 82 6.76 2.46 17.34
C PHE A 82 6.77 2.96 15.89
N ALA A 83 7.93 3.36 15.37
CA ALA A 83 8.06 3.78 13.98
C ALA A 83 7.74 2.63 13.01
N ILE A 84 8.21 1.42 13.30
CA ILE A 84 7.93 0.22 12.51
C ILE A 84 6.43 -0.11 12.54
N ILE A 85 5.87 -0.30 13.73
CA ILE A 85 4.47 -0.70 13.89
C ILE A 85 3.54 0.35 13.31
N SER A 86 3.75 1.63 13.66
CA SER A 86 2.93 2.71 13.13
C SER A 86 3.06 2.87 11.63
N GLY A 87 4.24 2.60 11.06
CA GLY A 87 4.45 2.54 9.61
C GLY A 87 3.59 1.48 8.96
N ILE A 88 3.65 0.23 9.46
CA ILE A 88 2.88 -0.91 8.94
C ILE A 88 1.37 -0.67 9.05
N ILE A 89 0.92 -0.13 10.17
CA ILE A 89 -0.50 0.12 10.44
C ILE A 89 -1.02 1.36 9.69
N SER A 90 -0.14 2.32 9.35
CA SER A 90 -0.56 3.56 8.70
C SER A 90 -1.09 3.33 7.29
N THR A 91 -2.33 3.71 7.06
CA THR A 91 -3.00 3.65 5.75
C THR A 91 -3.17 5.05 5.15
N GLY A 92 -3.73 5.11 3.96
CA GLY A 92 -4.01 6.36 3.26
C GLY A 92 -2.86 6.90 2.40
N PRO A 93 -3.10 7.97 1.65
CA PRO A 93 -2.12 8.54 0.73
C PRO A 93 -0.94 9.17 1.48
N ILE A 94 0.26 9.00 0.91
CA ILE A 94 1.52 9.41 1.55
C ILE A 94 1.62 10.92 1.79
N TYR A 95 1.03 11.72 0.92
CA TYR A 95 1.10 13.19 1.02
C TYR A 95 0.38 13.75 2.25
N MET A 96 -0.62 13.04 2.81
CA MET A 96 -1.26 13.43 4.07
C MET A 96 -0.32 13.34 5.27
N TRP A 97 0.71 12.49 5.19
CA TRP A 97 1.67 12.27 6.26
C TRP A 97 2.83 13.26 6.26
N TYR A 98 3.16 13.86 5.11
CA TYR A 98 4.29 14.79 5.02
C TYR A 98 4.19 16.00 5.97
N PRO A 99 3.06 16.72 6.08
CA PRO A 99 2.94 17.82 7.05
C PRO A 99 3.10 17.35 8.48
N LEU A 100 2.58 16.15 8.79
CA LEU A 100 2.66 15.55 10.11
C LEU A 100 4.10 15.17 10.48
N LEU A 101 4.82 14.53 9.54
CA LEU A 101 6.22 14.15 9.72
C LEU A 101 7.13 15.36 9.77
N LYS A 102 6.80 16.45 9.04
CA LYS A 102 7.48 17.73 9.16
C LYS A 102 7.35 18.29 10.58
N ASN A 103 6.14 18.34 11.12
CA ASN A 103 5.90 18.75 12.52
C ASN A 103 6.63 17.84 13.52
N ALA A 104 6.70 16.53 13.26
CA ALA A 104 7.45 15.62 14.12
C ALA A 104 8.95 15.93 14.09
N LYS A 105 9.52 16.21 12.91
CA LYS A 105 10.91 16.65 12.73
C LYS A 105 11.20 17.94 13.49
N GLU A 106 10.34 18.95 13.37
CA GLU A 106 10.45 20.23 14.09
C GLU A 106 10.40 20.05 15.63
N LYS A 107 9.72 19.01 16.11
CA LYS A 107 9.67 18.60 17.52
C LYS A 107 10.83 17.70 17.95
N GLY A 108 11.87 17.53 17.12
CA GLY A 108 13.10 16.81 17.45
C GLY A 108 13.09 15.31 17.15
N VAL A 109 12.10 14.79 16.38
CA VAL A 109 12.13 13.40 15.91
C VAL A 109 13.22 13.24 14.86
N SER A 110 14.06 12.20 15.03
CA SER A 110 15.18 11.96 14.11
C SER A 110 14.68 11.61 12.70
N GLN A 111 15.42 12.08 11.70
CA GLN A 111 15.08 11.81 10.29
C GLN A 111 15.14 10.33 9.94
N GLY A 112 15.99 9.55 10.63
CA GLY A 112 16.03 8.10 10.47
C GLY A 112 14.77 7.40 10.95
N LEU A 113 14.15 7.87 12.05
CA LEU A 113 12.84 7.35 12.49
C LEU A 113 11.74 7.65 11.47
N ILE A 114 11.76 8.85 10.91
CA ILE A 114 10.82 9.25 9.85
C ILE A 114 11.00 8.36 8.61
N ALA A 115 12.24 8.10 8.21
CA ALA A 115 12.53 7.22 7.08
C ALA A 115 12.10 5.78 7.35
N CYS A 116 12.36 5.26 8.55
CA CYS A 116 11.92 3.94 8.98
C CYS A 116 10.39 3.81 8.93
N PHE A 117 9.67 4.81 9.42
CA PHE A 117 8.21 4.88 9.34
C PHE A 117 7.73 4.85 7.88
N LEU A 118 8.29 5.71 7.03
CA LEU A 118 7.90 5.82 5.62
C LEU A 118 8.16 4.52 4.85
N TYR A 119 9.27 3.83 5.14
CA TYR A 119 9.61 2.56 4.51
C TYR A 119 8.61 1.45 4.89
N ASN A 120 8.28 1.33 6.18
CA ASN A 120 7.34 0.32 6.66
C ASN A 120 5.91 0.54 6.14
N ARG A 121 5.55 1.74 5.72
CA ARG A 121 4.27 2.01 5.05
C ARG A 121 4.12 1.32 3.69
N ALA A 122 5.19 0.84 3.10
CA ALA A 122 5.11 0.00 1.89
C ALA A 122 4.41 -1.34 2.18
N ILE A 123 4.45 -1.80 3.44
CA ILE A 123 3.69 -2.96 3.91
C ILE A 123 2.24 -2.53 4.11
N LYS A 124 1.39 -2.89 3.16
CA LYS A 124 -0.04 -2.58 3.23
C LYS A 124 -0.79 -3.76 3.84
N LEU A 125 -1.00 -3.72 5.15
CA LEU A 125 -1.71 -4.77 5.91
C LEU A 125 -2.99 -5.27 5.22
N PRO A 126 -3.88 -4.40 4.70
CA PRO A 126 -5.10 -4.85 4.04
C PRO A 126 -4.87 -5.71 2.80
N PHE A 127 -3.71 -5.58 2.14
CA PHE A 127 -3.37 -6.35 0.95
C PHE A 127 -2.66 -7.68 1.25
N LEU A 128 -2.23 -7.91 2.50
CA LEU A 128 -1.56 -9.17 2.88
C LEU A 128 -2.36 -10.42 2.54
N PRO A 129 -3.68 -10.51 2.76
CA PRO A 129 -4.46 -11.69 2.38
C PRO A 129 -4.35 -12.02 0.89
N MET A 130 -4.33 -10.99 0.05
CA MET A 130 -4.18 -11.15 -1.40
C MET A 130 -2.79 -11.67 -1.77
N ILE A 131 -1.74 -11.10 -1.16
CA ILE A 131 -0.35 -11.53 -1.39
C ILE A 131 -0.17 -12.98 -0.91
N ILE A 132 -0.75 -13.37 0.23
CA ILE A 132 -0.71 -14.73 0.75
C ILE A 132 -1.38 -15.70 -0.23
N LEU A 133 -2.49 -15.31 -0.84
CA LEU A 133 -3.22 -16.14 -1.80
C LEU A 133 -2.37 -16.45 -3.04
N TYR A 134 -1.62 -15.45 -3.55
CA TYR A 134 -0.85 -15.61 -4.78
C TYR A 134 0.56 -16.18 -4.56
N PHE A 135 1.22 -15.83 -3.46
CA PHE A 135 2.63 -16.16 -3.22
C PHE A 135 2.86 -17.10 -2.02
N GLY A 136 1.82 -17.34 -1.25
CA GLY A 136 1.87 -18.19 -0.06
C GLY A 136 2.42 -17.47 1.19
N ILE A 137 2.10 -18.04 2.35
CA ILE A 137 2.42 -17.47 3.66
C ILE A 137 3.94 -17.37 3.91
N LYS A 138 4.73 -18.36 3.46
CA LYS A 138 6.18 -18.36 3.64
C LYS A 138 6.84 -17.15 2.99
N TYR A 139 6.44 -16.84 1.75
CA TYR A 139 6.93 -15.66 1.03
C TYR A 139 6.62 -14.37 1.79
N VAL A 140 5.38 -14.22 2.25
CA VAL A 140 4.93 -13.01 2.96
C VAL A 140 5.70 -12.82 4.27
N LEU A 141 5.92 -13.88 5.05
CA LEU A 141 6.69 -13.80 6.30
C LEU A 141 8.14 -13.36 6.05
N ILE A 142 8.80 -13.96 5.05
CA ILE A 142 10.18 -13.57 4.68
C ILE A 142 10.21 -12.11 4.23
N LEU A 143 9.26 -11.71 3.38
CA LEU A 143 9.14 -10.32 2.90
C LEU A 143 9.00 -9.34 4.05
N LEU A 144 8.11 -9.61 5.01
CA LEU A 144 7.89 -8.74 6.18
C LEU A 144 9.15 -8.61 7.03
N VAL A 145 9.83 -9.72 7.33
CA VAL A 145 11.06 -9.70 8.12
C VAL A 145 12.15 -8.89 7.41
N VAL A 146 12.37 -9.14 6.12
CA VAL A 146 13.36 -8.39 5.33
C VAL A 146 13.04 -6.90 5.30
N MET A 147 11.77 -6.54 5.07
CA MET A 147 11.36 -5.13 5.04
C MET A 147 11.57 -4.43 6.38
N VAL A 148 11.26 -5.07 7.50
CA VAL A 148 11.50 -4.51 8.84
C VAL A 148 12.99 -4.31 9.08
N ILE A 149 13.84 -5.29 8.78
CA ILE A 149 15.28 -5.17 8.94
C ILE A 149 15.83 -4.02 8.07
N MET A 150 15.47 -3.99 6.80
CA MET A 150 15.93 -2.97 5.86
C MET A 150 15.44 -1.57 6.22
N SER A 151 14.26 -1.43 6.80
CA SER A 151 13.76 -0.15 7.29
C SER A 151 14.62 0.45 8.41
N VAL A 152 15.10 -0.40 9.32
CA VAL A 152 16.00 0.02 10.40
C VAL A 152 17.38 0.39 9.84
N VAL A 153 17.93 -0.45 8.95
CA VAL A 153 19.21 -0.18 8.29
C VAL A 153 19.17 1.15 7.55
N GLN A 154 18.13 1.38 6.74
CA GLN A 154 17.91 2.64 6.04
C GLN A 154 17.82 3.83 6.99
N GLY A 155 17.06 3.69 8.07
CA GLY A 155 16.90 4.77 9.05
C GLY A 155 18.20 5.10 9.79
N ILE A 156 19.01 4.10 10.17
CA ILE A 156 20.34 4.32 10.77
C ILE A 156 21.27 5.00 9.77
N THR A 157 21.27 4.57 8.52
CA THR A 157 22.10 5.15 7.46
C THR A 157 21.76 6.63 7.23
N ILE A 158 20.47 6.96 7.18
CA ILE A 158 20.03 8.36 7.03
C ILE A 158 20.47 9.21 8.24
N ASN A 159 20.31 8.71 9.45
CA ASN A 159 20.79 9.44 10.64
C ASN A 159 22.31 9.68 10.60
N LYS A 160 23.09 8.72 10.11
CA LYS A 160 24.54 8.82 9.99
C LYS A 160 24.94 9.86 8.92
N ILE A 161 24.31 9.81 7.74
CA ILE A 161 24.61 10.74 6.63
C ILE A 161 24.19 12.17 6.98
N MET A 162 23.05 12.34 7.63
CA MET A 162 22.50 13.66 7.98
C MET A 162 23.16 14.26 9.25
N GLY A 163 24.17 13.63 9.82
CA GLY A 163 24.92 14.14 10.97
C GLY A 163 24.09 14.33 12.24
N VAL A 164 22.96 13.63 12.37
CA VAL A 164 22.13 13.68 13.57
C VAL A 164 22.92 13.02 14.70
N LYS A 165 23.65 13.87 15.47
CA LYS A 165 24.32 13.40 16.70
C LYS A 165 23.27 12.78 17.63
N LYS A 166 23.65 11.66 18.21
CA LYS A 166 22.84 10.88 19.18
C LYS A 166 22.46 11.69 20.40
#